data_8e5beaaa07ddb3558b69e8ff34eb6a2d
#
_entry.id   8e5beaaa07ddb3558b69e8ff34eb6a2d
#
_cell.length_a   1.000
_cell.length_b   1.000
_cell.length_c   1.000
_cell.angle_alpha   90.00
_cell.angle_beta   90.00
_cell.angle_gamma   90.00
#
_symmetry.space_group_name_H-M   'P 1'
#
loop_
_entity.id
_entity.type
_entity.pdbx_description
1 polymer ?
#
loop_
_entity_poly.entity_id
_entity_poly.type
_entity_poly.pdbx_seq_one_letter_code
_entity_poly.pdbx_strand_id
1 'polypeptide(L)'
;MIRLLVSRSLVGFLLLITFMTQAQVSFEAKVSKKRLGLNERLRVDFEMNENGDNFIPPLFTGFQVVSGPQQAVSRSWVNGVRSFSKTYTYFLTPKLKGKITLDQAQITINGEVYKTTPITIEVTEAVEKPNDPNNIDYITDENIKLVAEISNSNPYLNEGISVVYKLYFRNPISISDVQELESPSYGDFWSHLIKIGQVRVNTKGVYNGEPYNEVVWRKVVLYPQKTGKLNIEPLTLNLSLSVPSNRRDLFGRRILTQGQKTITAGRRVIDVKSLPEKNKPPGFTGAVGQFDFDVILDKDALKASESFQATLKVKGNGNLKLFNLPKINVPNTLEVYEPEHTENVKINLSGMDGTIEDAYTIVPQYQGKYPIPPVQFSYFDPKTKNYKSVRSQDLLVDVFEGPVAGNSRDESKSLTKQLVDTADTTFSFIILNTKLSPINTTAFWKSTLFWSLLGLPIMLMFLAFLL
;
A
#
# COMPACT_ATOMS: atom_id res chain seq x y z
N MET A 1 -7.02 66.04 -23.44
CA MET A 1 -7.57 64.78 -23.95
C MET A 1 -6.51 63.67 -24.04
N ILE A 2 -5.37 63.89 -24.64
CA ILE A 2 -4.27 62.92 -24.83
C ILE A 2 -3.69 62.36 -23.51
N ARG A 3 -3.53 63.18 -22.45
CA ARG A 3 -2.99 62.71 -21.14
C ARG A 3 -3.95 61.73 -20.39
N LEU A 4 -5.23 61.82 -20.59
CA LEU A 4 -6.22 60.90 -19.98
C LEU A 4 -6.26 59.54 -20.69
N LEU A 5 -6.00 59.51 -22.01
CA LEU A 5 -5.94 58.26 -22.79
C LEU A 5 -4.68 57.48 -22.47
N VAL A 6 -3.50 58.13 -22.34
CA VAL A 6 -2.22 57.52 -21.96
C VAL A 6 -2.31 56.91 -20.54
N SER A 7 -2.92 57.62 -19.59
CA SER A 7 -3.15 57.12 -18.23
C SER A 7 -4.06 55.87 -18.20
N ARG A 8 -5.13 55.85 -19.00
CA ARG A 8 -6.02 54.67 -19.08
C ARG A 8 -5.36 53.48 -19.78
N SER A 9 -4.53 53.68 -20.81
CA SER A 9 -3.78 52.65 -21.46
C SER A 9 -2.69 52.06 -20.56
N LEU A 10 -2.05 52.90 -19.73
CA LEU A 10 -1.03 52.45 -18.75
C LEU A 10 -1.64 51.58 -17.64
N VAL A 11 -2.86 51.95 -17.14
CA VAL A 11 -3.58 51.17 -16.17
C VAL A 11 -4.06 49.83 -16.75
N GLY A 12 -4.54 49.82 -18.00
CA GLY A 12 -4.88 48.55 -18.70
C GLY A 12 -3.70 47.64 -18.92
N PHE A 13 -2.52 48.19 -19.23
CA PHE A 13 -1.30 47.40 -19.39
C PHE A 13 -0.74 46.91 -18.04
N LEU A 14 -0.85 47.68 -16.98
CA LEU A 14 -0.50 47.24 -15.60
C LEU A 14 -1.42 46.13 -15.09
N LEU A 15 -2.72 46.18 -15.42
CA LEU A 15 -3.68 45.10 -15.08
C LEU A 15 -3.42 43.79 -15.86
N LEU A 16 -2.90 43.84 -17.08
CA LEU A 16 -2.51 42.66 -17.87
C LEU A 16 -1.27 41.96 -17.32
N ILE A 17 -0.34 42.68 -16.67
CA ILE A 17 0.89 42.13 -16.06
C ILE A 17 0.58 41.36 -14.79
N THR A 18 -0.53 41.64 -14.08
CA THR A 18 -0.87 40.96 -12.81
C THR A 18 -1.47 39.56 -13.00
N PHE A 19 -1.76 39.13 -14.24
CA PHE A 19 -2.35 37.80 -14.49
C PHE A 19 -1.31 36.69 -14.75
N MET A 20 -0.01 36.97 -14.72
CA MET A 20 1.04 35.97 -14.93
C MET A 20 1.76 35.50 -13.65
N THR A 21 1.09 35.47 -12.51
CA THR A 21 1.62 34.76 -11.36
C THR A 21 1.31 33.25 -11.49
N GLN A 22 2.06 32.55 -12.35
CA GLN A 22 2.12 31.11 -12.28
C GLN A 22 2.81 30.74 -10.97
N ALA A 23 2.22 29.82 -10.20
CA ALA A 23 2.89 29.26 -9.04
C ALA A 23 4.23 28.65 -9.51
N GLN A 24 5.33 29.24 -9.08
CA GLN A 24 6.66 28.77 -9.45
C GLN A 24 6.85 27.34 -8.91
N VAL A 25 7.24 26.41 -9.79
CA VAL A 25 7.61 25.06 -9.40
C VAL A 25 8.79 25.15 -8.41
N SER A 26 8.61 24.54 -7.23
CA SER A 26 9.64 24.49 -6.19
C SER A 26 10.03 23.05 -5.92
N PHE A 27 11.34 22.81 -5.91
CA PHE A 27 11.93 21.56 -5.47
C PHE A 27 13.12 21.86 -4.55
N GLU A 28 12.96 21.55 -3.26
CA GLU A 28 13.89 21.94 -2.21
C GLU A 28 14.31 20.74 -1.36
N ALA A 29 15.58 20.78 -0.91
CA ALA A 29 16.08 19.90 0.13
C ALA A 29 16.06 20.62 1.49
N LYS A 30 15.49 19.96 2.51
CA LYS A 30 15.43 20.46 3.89
C LYS A 30 16.08 19.44 4.81
N VAL A 31 16.81 19.91 5.81
CA VAL A 31 17.47 19.06 6.81
C VAL A 31 16.99 19.41 8.21
N SER A 32 16.82 18.41 9.06
CA SER A 32 16.39 18.61 10.44
C SER A 32 17.39 19.39 11.29
N LYS A 33 18.68 19.27 10.97
CA LYS A 33 19.80 19.94 11.67
C LYS A 33 20.92 20.27 10.70
N LYS A 34 21.59 21.41 10.86
CA LYS A 34 22.82 21.75 10.11
C LYS A 34 24.11 21.36 10.86
N ARG A 35 23.99 20.99 12.15
CA ARG A 35 25.06 20.50 13.00
C ARG A 35 24.58 19.33 13.82
N LEU A 36 25.30 18.21 13.83
CA LEU A 36 24.95 17.00 14.58
C LEU A 36 26.20 16.22 14.98
N GLY A 37 26.06 15.39 16.02
CA GLY A 37 27.11 14.46 16.44
C GLY A 37 27.15 13.18 15.60
N LEU A 38 28.29 12.48 15.61
CA LEU A 38 28.48 11.20 14.91
C LEU A 38 27.45 10.13 15.28
N ASN A 39 26.89 10.18 16.49
CA ASN A 39 25.90 9.24 17.01
C ASN A 39 24.45 9.72 16.85
N GLU A 40 24.23 10.83 16.15
CA GLU A 40 22.91 11.37 15.88
C GLU A 40 22.42 11.02 14.48
N ARG A 41 21.10 11.10 14.26
CA ARG A 41 20.47 10.91 12.95
C ARG A 41 20.10 12.25 12.33
N LEU A 42 20.27 12.35 11.03
CA LEU A 42 19.86 13.47 10.20
C LEU A 42 18.67 13.06 9.37
N ARG A 43 17.56 13.79 9.47
CA ARG A 43 16.46 13.69 8.54
C ARG A 43 16.69 14.67 7.39
N VAL A 44 16.52 14.18 6.16
CA VAL A 44 16.57 14.96 4.92
C VAL A 44 15.26 14.78 4.17
N ASP A 45 14.58 15.87 3.91
CA ASP A 45 13.35 15.94 3.16
C ASP A 45 13.58 16.62 1.81
N PHE A 46 13.18 15.95 0.72
CA PHE A 46 13.13 16.53 -0.63
C PHE A 46 11.68 16.83 -0.95
N GLU A 47 11.32 18.10 -0.85
CA GLU A 47 9.93 18.57 -0.98
C GLU A 47 9.71 19.28 -2.31
N MET A 48 8.58 18.99 -2.95
CA MET A 48 8.13 19.66 -4.18
C MET A 48 6.68 20.08 -4.07
N ASN A 49 6.29 21.16 -4.73
CA ASN A 49 4.94 21.70 -4.73
C ASN A 49 4.10 21.24 -5.93
N GLU A 50 4.69 20.43 -6.82
CA GLU A 50 4.00 19.78 -7.94
C GLU A 50 4.37 18.29 -8.04
N ASN A 51 3.54 17.51 -8.77
CA ASN A 51 3.83 16.09 -8.94
C ASN A 51 4.98 15.90 -9.93
N GLY A 52 6.05 15.25 -9.46
CA GLY A 52 7.22 14.91 -10.28
C GLY A 52 7.49 13.42 -10.28
N ASP A 53 8.17 12.97 -11.33
CA ASP A 53 8.60 11.60 -11.56
C ASP A 53 10.12 11.51 -11.67
N ASN A 54 10.68 10.28 -11.73
CA ASN A 54 12.12 10.04 -11.87
C ASN A 54 12.95 10.75 -10.80
N PHE A 55 12.56 10.64 -9.53
CA PHE A 55 13.35 11.17 -8.43
C PHE A 55 14.67 10.44 -8.29
N ILE A 56 15.78 11.20 -8.34
CA ILE A 56 17.15 10.71 -8.17
C ILE A 56 17.74 11.39 -6.92
N PRO A 57 17.95 10.64 -5.82
CA PRO A 57 18.57 11.16 -4.62
C PRO A 57 20.06 11.46 -4.85
N PRO A 58 20.70 12.31 -4.03
CA PRO A 58 22.15 12.46 -4.03
C PRO A 58 22.85 11.19 -3.52
N LEU A 59 24.14 11.08 -3.79
CA LEU A 59 24.95 9.92 -3.37
C LEU A 59 25.15 9.80 -1.85
N PHE A 60 24.71 10.76 -1.03
CA PHE A 60 24.87 10.81 0.42
C PHE A 60 26.30 10.53 0.91
N THR A 61 27.30 11.03 0.17
CA THR A 61 28.72 10.86 0.50
C THR A 61 28.99 11.31 1.94
N GLY A 62 29.68 10.48 2.74
CA GLY A 62 29.95 10.74 4.15
C GLY A 62 28.83 10.37 5.11
N PHE A 63 27.68 9.91 4.60
CA PHE A 63 26.56 9.38 5.38
C PHE A 63 26.26 7.93 5.03
N GLN A 64 25.63 7.25 5.97
CA GLN A 64 24.97 5.97 5.75
C GLN A 64 23.46 6.21 5.72
N VAL A 65 22.79 5.74 4.67
CA VAL A 65 21.32 5.71 4.64
C VAL A 65 20.83 4.64 5.60
N VAL A 66 20.07 5.07 6.60
CA VAL A 66 19.47 4.18 7.60
C VAL A 66 18.08 3.77 7.15
N SER A 67 17.32 4.71 6.56
CA SER A 67 15.97 4.48 6.05
C SER A 67 15.66 5.47 4.93
N GLY A 68 14.75 5.10 4.02
CA GLY A 68 14.26 5.91 2.90
C GLY A 68 14.52 5.30 1.52
N PRO A 69 13.90 5.88 0.48
CA PRO A 69 12.99 7.02 0.55
C PRO A 69 11.62 6.65 1.11
N GLN A 70 11.12 7.45 2.05
CA GLN A 70 9.71 7.44 2.44
C GLN A 70 9.01 8.53 1.64
N GLN A 71 7.89 8.20 0.99
CA GLN A 71 7.13 9.14 0.20
C GLN A 71 5.86 9.55 0.94
N ALA A 72 5.67 10.86 1.10
CA ALA A 72 4.43 11.45 1.56
C ALA A 72 3.85 12.36 0.48
N VAL A 73 2.54 12.28 0.25
CA VAL A 73 1.81 13.17 -0.66
C VAL A 73 0.69 13.82 0.11
N SER A 74 0.70 15.15 0.12
CA SER A 74 -0.37 15.96 0.73
C SER A 74 -1.06 16.77 -0.36
N ARG A 75 -2.38 16.79 -0.31
CA ARG A 75 -3.22 17.65 -1.13
C ARG A 75 -4.20 18.34 -0.22
N SER A 76 -4.21 19.65 -0.23
CA SER A 76 -5.20 20.42 0.52
C SER A 76 -5.94 21.40 -0.37
N TRP A 77 -7.16 21.73 0.03
CA TRP A 77 -7.99 22.72 -0.62
C TRP A 77 -8.61 23.59 0.46
N VAL A 78 -8.08 24.78 0.62
CA VAL A 78 -8.52 25.74 1.64
C VAL A 78 -8.87 27.05 0.95
N ASN A 79 -10.08 27.55 1.18
CA ASN A 79 -10.57 28.82 0.63
C ASN A 79 -10.41 28.94 -0.90
N GLY A 80 -10.64 27.85 -1.65
CA GLY A 80 -10.51 27.87 -3.11
C GLY A 80 -9.07 27.71 -3.63
N VAL A 81 -8.06 27.73 -2.77
CA VAL A 81 -6.65 27.54 -3.12
C VAL A 81 -6.27 26.06 -2.97
N ARG A 82 -5.79 25.45 -4.05
CA ARG A 82 -5.24 24.09 -4.03
C ARG A 82 -3.77 24.16 -3.71
N SER A 83 -3.32 23.41 -2.72
CA SER A 83 -1.91 23.16 -2.47
C SER A 83 -1.60 21.67 -2.64
N PHE A 84 -0.44 21.42 -3.20
CA PHE A 84 0.12 20.08 -3.38
C PHE A 84 1.53 20.07 -2.79
N SER A 85 1.86 19.01 -2.06
CA SER A 85 3.22 18.75 -1.61
C SER A 85 3.50 17.25 -1.73
N LYS A 86 4.63 16.93 -2.35
CA LYS A 86 5.18 15.57 -2.40
C LYS A 86 6.56 15.60 -1.80
N THR A 87 6.83 14.75 -0.83
CA THR A 87 8.09 14.74 -0.08
C THR A 87 8.70 13.36 -0.10
N TYR A 88 10.01 13.29 -0.39
CA TYR A 88 10.83 12.09 -0.19
C TYR A 88 11.74 12.29 1.02
N THR A 89 11.56 11.48 2.05
CA THR A 89 12.31 11.57 3.32
C THR A 89 13.36 10.48 3.42
N TYR A 90 14.58 10.87 3.78
CA TYR A 90 15.68 9.96 4.12
C TYR A 90 16.16 10.21 5.55
N PHE A 91 16.57 9.15 6.22
CA PHE A 91 17.28 9.20 7.51
C PHE A 91 18.70 8.72 7.34
N LEU A 92 19.63 9.56 7.72
CA LEU A 92 21.06 9.39 7.51
C LEU A 92 21.78 9.33 8.85
N THR A 93 22.86 8.55 8.94
CA THR A 93 23.80 8.58 10.05
C THR A 93 25.19 8.97 9.49
N PRO A 94 25.88 9.95 10.09
CA PRO A 94 27.20 10.32 9.61
C PRO A 94 28.22 9.19 9.83
N LYS A 95 29.14 9.03 8.87
CA LYS A 95 30.26 8.09 8.95
C LYS A 95 31.57 8.76 9.38
N LEU A 96 31.69 10.06 9.14
CA LEU A 96 32.92 10.85 9.33
C LEU A 96 32.60 12.17 10.02
N LYS A 97 33.55 12.70 10.79
CA LYS A 97 33.50 14.06 11.35
C LYS A 97 33.90 15.07 10.29
N GLY A 98 33.42 16.30 10.44
CA GLY A 98 33.78 17.44 9.60
C GLY A 98 32.58 18.01 8.85
N LYS A 99 32.87 18.92 7.92
CA LYS A 99 31.86 19.51 7.04
C LYS A 99 31.63 18.59 5.87
N ILE A 100 30.40 18.06 5.79
CA ILE A 100 29.95 17.16 4.73
C ILE A 100 28.87 17.89 3.94
N THR A 101 29.00 17.92 2.62
CA THR A 101 28.01 18.52 1.73
C THR A 101 27.13 17.42 1.14
N LEU A 102 25.82 17.55 1.30
CA LEU A 102 24.84 16.79 0.55
C LEU A 102 24.69 17.43 -0.82
N ASP A 103 24.93 16.65 -1.86
CA ASP A 103 24.82 17.07 -3.23
C ASP A 103 23.35 17.29 -3.66
N GLN A 104 23.16 17.66 -4.92
CA GLN A 104 21.86 17.95 -5.48
C GLN A 104 21.06 16.66 -5.69
N ALA A 105 19.80 16.63 -5.25
CA ALA A 105 18.81 15.71 -5.75
C ALA A 105 18.19 16.23 -7.05
N GLN A 106 17.65 15.34 -7.87
CA GLN A 106 17.00 15.67 -9.14
C GLN A 106 15.60 15.07 -9.20
N ILE A 107 14.69 15.76 -9.89
CA ILE A 107 13.34 15.31 -10.17
C ILE A 107 12.88 15.85 -11.51
N THR A 108 12.06 15.11 -12.23
CA THR A 108 11.41 15.56 -13.46
C THR A 108 9.99 16.03 -13.14
N ILE A 109 9.67 17.30 -13.43
CA ILE A 109 8.34 17.88 -13.27
C ILE A 109 7.92 18.46 -14.62
N ASN A 110 6.80 18.03 -15.16
CA ASN A 110 6.26 18.48 -16.47
C ASN A 110 7.28 18.36 -17.63
N GLY A 111 8.16 17.35 -17.56
CA GLY A 111 9.21 17.12 -18.58
C GLY A 111 10.50 17.90 -18.37
N GLU A 112 10.58 18.79 -17.39
CA GLU A 112 11.78 19.56 -17.02
C GLU A 112 12.45 18.98 -15.78
N VAL A 113 13.79 19.04 -15.74
CA VAL A 113 14.60 18.54 -14.61
C VAL A 113 14.89 19.65 -13.63
N TYR A 114 14.39 19.49 -12.41
CA TYR A 114 14.65 20.37 -11.26
C TYR A 114 15.72 19.76 -10.36
N LYS A 115 16.57 20.61 -9.78
CA LYS A 115 17.66 20.22 -8.87
C LYS A 115 17.57 21.01 -7.57
N THR A 116 17.85 20.32 -6.45
CA THR A 116 17.93 20.99 -5.16
C THR A 116 19.25 21.75 -5.00
N THR A 117 19.31 22.70 -4.06
CA THR A 117 20.55 23.35 -3.66
C THR A 117 21.34 22.42 -2.73
N PRO A 118 22.68 22.29 -2.91
CA PRO A 118 23.51 21.52 -1.98
C PRO A 118 23.45 22.08 -0.56
N ILE A 119 23.49 21.20 0.44
CA ILE A 119 23.41 21.57 1.85
C ILE A 119 24.66 21.08 2.59
N THR A 120 25.39 22.00 3.22
CA THR A 120 26.53 21.66 4.06
C THR A 120 26.07 21.39 5.50
N ILE A 121 26.55 20.27 6.04
CA ILE A 121 26.25 19.79 7.39
C ILE A 121 27.57 19.65 8.13
N GLU A 122 27.61 20.18 9.35
CA GLU A 122 28.76 20.05 10.24
C GLU A 122 28.56 18.85 11.18
N VAL A 123 29.40 17.82 11.03
CA VAL A 123 29.41 16.64 11.90
C VAL A 123 30.50 16.81 12.96
N THR A 124 30.06 16.86 14.21
CA THR A 124 30.94 16.95 15.38
C THR A 124 31.27 15.56 15.96
N GLU A 125 32.04 15.50 17.04
CA GLU A 125 32.19 14.27 17.81
C GLU A 125 30.86 13.75 18.30
N ALA A 126 30.84 12.48 18.70
CA ALA A 126 29.68 11.91 19.34
C ALA A 126 29.28 12.78 20.54
N VAL A 127 27.99 13.15 20.61
CA VAL A 127 27.49 13.91 21.76
C VAL A 127 27.54 12.98 22.97
N GLU A 128 28.38 13.33 23.96
CA GLU A 128 28.36 12.66 25.25
C GLU A 128 26.97 12.88 25.86
N LYS A 129 26.27 11.77 26.14
CA LYS A 129 25.03 11.85 26.90
C LYS A 129 25.40 12.21 28.33
N PRO A 130 24.97 13.37 28.86
CA PRO A 130 25.28 13.73 30.21
C PRO A 130 24.74 12.65 31.17
N ASN A 131 25.60 12.08 32.01
CA ASN A 131 25.21 11.17 33.10
C ASN A 131 24.55 11.92 34.29
N ASP A 132 23.93 13.08 34.02
CA ASP A 132 23.18 13.81 35.02
C ASP A 132 21.80 13.17 35.21
N PRO A 133 21.49 12.58 36.36
CA PRO A 133 20.20 11.98 36.69
C PRO A 133 19.01 12.95 36.58
N ASN A 134 19.27 14.23 36.48
CA ASN A 134 18.25 15.30 36.33
C ASN A 134 18.12 15.81 34.90
N ASN A 135 18.95 15.31 33.96
CA ASN A 135 18.85 15.65 32.57
C ASN A 135 17.63 14.96 31.92
N ILE A 136 16.86 15.70 31.11
CA ILE A 136 15.68 15.18 30.42
C ILE A 136 16.01 13.92 29.64
N ASP A 137 17.15 13.90 28.92
CA ASP A 137 17.56 12.76 28.11
C ASP A 137 17.83 11.52 28.98
N TYR A 138 18.51 11.67 30.11
CA TYR A 138 18.75 10.57 31.04
C TYR A 138 17.44 10.02 31.62
N ILE A 139 16.59 10.91 32.15
CA ILE A 139 15.28 10.52 32.68
C ILE A 139 14.43 9.79 31.64
N THR A 140 14.43 10.28 30.40
CA THR A 140 13.63 9.67 29.32
C THR A 140 14.22 8.35 28.83
N ASP A 141 15.54 8.24 28.69
CA ASP A 141 16.20 7.01 28.27
C ASP A 141 15.95 5.85 29.24
N GLU A 142 15.80 6.12 30.53
CA GLU A 142 15.47 5.10 31.53
C GLU A 142 13.98 4.74 31.56
N ASN A 143 13.11 5.71 31.39
CA ASN A 143 11.70 5.59 31.69
C ASN A 143 10.78 5.48 30.47
N ILE A 144 11.32 5.58 29.23
CA ILE A 144 10.56 5.42 27.99
C ILE A 144 11.23 4.36 27.12
N LYS A 145 10.43 3.44 26.58
CA LYS A 145 10.87 2.44 25.60
C LYS A 145 9.87 2.33 24.45
N LEU A 146 10.36 2.30 23.22
CA LEU A 146 9.57 1.95 22.06
C LEU A 146 10.04 0.59 21.53
N VAL A 147 9.16 -0.38 21.52
CA VAL A 147 9.49 -1.78 21.24
C VAL A 147 8.65 -2.30 20.09
N ALA A 148 9.28 -3.01 19.16
CA ALA A 148 8.61 -3.84 18.17
C ALA A 148 8.60 -5.29 18.68
N GLU A 149 7.46 -5.78 19.11
CA GLU A 149 7.25 -7.17 19.52
C GLU A 149 6.88 -7.99 18.29
N ILE A 150 7.65 -9.05 18.01
CA ILE A 150 7.49 -9.91 16.85
C ILE A 150 7.10 -11.30 17.32
N SER A 151 6.04 -11.88 16.75
CA SER A 151 5.55 -13.21 17.15
C SER A 151 6.52 -14.35 16.84
N ASN A 152 7.22 -14.27 15.70
CA ASN A 152 8.21 -15.25 15.26
C ASN A 152 9.30 -14.56 14.42
N SER A 153 10.56 -14.66 14.84
CA SER A 153 11.70 -14.08 14.12
C SER A 153 12.31 -15.03 13.06
N ASN A 154 11.89 -16.30 13.04
CA ASN A 154 12.40 -17.33 12.12
C ASN A 154 11.25 -18.10 11.44
N PRO A 155 10.32 -17.41 10.75
CA PRO A 155 9.19 -18.05 10.08
C PRO A 155 9.64 -18.80 8.83
N TYR A 156 8.76 -19.65 8.33
CA TYR A 156 8.87 -20.16 6.97
C TYR A 156 8.36 -19.14 5.94
N LEU A 157 8.77 -19.29 4.68
CA LEU A 157 8.22 -18.54 3.57
C LEU A 157 6.68 -18.63 3.58
N ASN A 158 5.99 -17.49 3.44
CA ASN A 158 4.53 -17.38 3.52
C ASN A 158 3.88 -17.72 4.88
N GLU A 159 4.67 -17.95 5.95
CA GLU A 159 4.12 -18.07 7.31
C GLU A 159 3.82 -16.68 7.86
N GLY A 160 2.58 -16.49 8.36
CA GLY A 160 2.16 -15.22 8.94
C GLY A 160 2.85 -14.91 10.26
N ILE A 161 3.38 -13.71 10.39
CA ILE A 161 3.92 -13.17 11.64
C ILE A 161 3.22 -11.86 11.98
N SER A 162 3.09 -11.57 13.27
CA SER A 162 2.59 -10.28 13.74
C SER A 162 3.71 -9.43 14.34
N VAL A 163 3.62 -8.12 14.10
CA VAL A 163 4.48 -7.11 14.73
C VAL A 163 3.60 -6.10 15.43
N VAL A 164 3.84 -5.92 16.73
CA VAL A 164 3.12 -4.96 17.58
C VAL A 164 4.12 -3.95 18.11
N TYR A 165 3.93 -2.69 17.73
CA TYR A 165 4.73 -1.59 18.25
C TYR A 165 4.09 -1.06 19.52
N LYS A 166 4.83 -1.07 20.62
CA LYS A 166 4.39 -0.65 21.95
C LYS A 166 5.29 0.44 22.49
N LEU A 167 4.66 1.50 22.97
CA LEU A 167 5.30 2.56 23.71
C LEU A 167 5.10 2.30 25.20
N TYR A 168 6.19 2.09 25.92
CA TYR A 168 6.20 1.95 27.36
C TYR A 168 6.76 3.22 28.00
N PHE A 169 6.09 3.72 29.03
CA PHE A 169 6.57 4.85 29.82
C PHE A 169 6.13 4.73 31.28
N ARG A 170 6.92 5.29 32.18
CA ARG A 170 6.59 5.27 33.60
C ARG A 170 6.86 6.61 34.28
N ASN A 171 6.34 6.78 35.51
CA ASN A 171 6.65 7.95 36.29
C ASN A 171 8.18 8.13 36.43
N PRO A 172 8.68 9.37 36.42
CA PRO A 172 7.94 10.63 36.57
C PRO A 172 7.54 11.33 35.27
N ILE A 173 7.49 10.61 34.15
CA ILE A 173 7.23 11.18 32.83
C ILE A 173 5.73 11.23 32.52
N SER A 174 5.30 12.37 31.97
CA SER A 174 3.99 12.53 31.35
C SER A 174 4.17 12.86 29.86
N ILE A 175 3.48 12.14 28.98
CA ILE A 175 3.48 12.35 27.54
C ILE A 175 2.22 13.11 27.15
N SER A 176 2.38 14.28 26.55
CA SER A 176 1.28 15.17 26.12
C SER A 176 0.93 15.01 24.65
N ASP A 177 1.93 14.68 23.80
CA ASP A 177 1.73 14.48 22.36
C ASP A 177 2.74 13.48 21.81
N VAL A 178 2.35 12.80 20.71
CA VAL A 178 3.18 11.81 20.01
C VAL A 178 3.05 12.02 18.51
N GLN A 179 4.16 12.33 17.86
CA GLN A 179 4.25 12.48 16.42
C GLN A 179 5.08 11.34 15.82
N GLU A 180 4.55 10.66 14.80
CA GLU A 180 5.30 9.68 14.03
C GLU A 180 6.23 10.40 13.05
N LEU A 181 7.54 10.25 13.20
CA LEU A 181 8.55 10.83 12.30
C LEU A 181 8.91 9.86 11.18
N GLU A 182 8.93 8.56 11.47
CA GLU A 182 9.36 7.52 10.55
C GLU A 182 8.46 6.31 10.70
N SER A 183 7.78 5.96 9.60
CA SER A 183 6.97 4.74 9.51
C SER A 183 7.82 3.55 9.13
N PRO A 184 7.59 2.36 9.71
CA PRO A 184 8.30 1.16 9.30
C PRO A 184 7.90 0.74 7.89
N SER A 185 8.89 0.32 7.10
CA SER A 185 8.69 -0.28 5.77
C SER A 185 8.83 -1.81 5.85
N TYR A 186 8.03 -2.51 5.03
CA TYR A 186 7.93 -3.97 4.99
C TYR A 186 8.13 -4.49 3.55
N GLY A 187 9.14 -3.97 2.83
CA GLY A 187 9.29 -4.14 1.38
C GLY A 187 9.31 -5.58 0.85
N ASP A 188 9.80 -6.55 1.64
CA ASP A 188 9.88 -7.97 1.25
C ASP A 188 8.75 -8.82 1.86
N PHE A 189 7.72 -8.16 2.41
CA PHE A 189 6.56 -8.82 3.01
C PHE A 189 5.26 -8.36 2.34
N TRP A 190 4.32 -9.26 2.21
CA TRP A 190 2.94 -8.85 2.12
C TRP A 190 2.50 -8.38 3.52
N SER A 191 1.91 -7.19 3.62
CA SER A 191 1.62 -6.57 4.91
C SER A 191 0.17 -6.10 5.01
N HIS A 192 -0.42 -6.25 6.19
CA HIS A 192 -1.75 -5.73 6.50
C HIS A 192 -1.73 -5.02 7.85
N LEU A 193 -2.08 -3.73 7.82
CA LEU A 193 -2.19 -2.91 9.02
C LEU A 193 -3.54 -3.17 9.71
N ILE A 194 -3.49 -3.64 10.95
CA ILE A 194 -4.68 -3.84 11.77
C ILE A 194 -5.08 -2.49 12.38
N LYS A 195 -6.30 -2.07 12.09
CA LYS A 195 -6.86 -0.84 12.65
C LYS A 195 -6.86 -0.91 14.18
N ILE A 196 -6.21 0.04 14.82
CA ILE A 196 -6.30 0.28 16.25
C ILE A 196 -7.42 1.29 16.43
N GLY A 197 -8.38 1.01 17.30
CA GLY A 197 -9.42 1.97 17.67
C GLY A 197 -8.80 3.18 18.38
N GLN A 198 -9.50 3.74 19.37
CA GLN A 198 -8.92 4.81 20.19
C GLN A 198 -7.65 4.31 20.90
N VAL A 199 -6.59 5.10 20.80
CA VAL A 199 -5.34 4.85 21.56
C VAL A 199 -5.66 4.95 23.05
N ARG A 200 -5.41 3.89 23.78
CA ARG A 200 -5.66 3.82 25.23
C ARG A 200 -4.37 3.49 25.96
N VAL A 201 -4.19 4.13 27.10
CA VAL A 201 -3.08 3.84 28.01
C VAL A 201 -3.49 2.68 28.91
N ASN A 202 -2.76 1.57 28.83
CA ASN A 202 -2.87 0.47 29.77
C ASN A 202 -1.91 0.73 30.93
N THR A 203 -2.44 1.06 32.11
CA THR A 203 -1.65 1.37 33.32
C THR A 203 -1.09 0.13 34.03
N LYS A 204 -1.47 -1.07 33.55
CA LYS A 204 -1.00 -2.36 34.09
C LYS A 204 0.00 -3.05 33.14
N GLY A 205 0.64 -2.29 32.25
CA GLY A 205 1.68 -2.81 31.36
C GLY A 205 2.91 -3.26 32.15
N VAL A 206 3.63 -4.23 31.59
CA VAL A 206 4.88 -4.75 32.15
C VAL A 206 5.93 -4.79 31.05
N TYR A 207 7.11 -4.24 31.32
CA TYR A 207 8.27 -4.34 30.45
C TYR A 207 9.48 -4.83 31.24
N ASN A 208 10.08 -5.95 30.81
CA ASN A 208 11.19 -6.64 31.50
C ASN A 208 10.93 -6.91 33.01
N GLY A 209 9.68 -7.23 33.36
CA GLY A 209 9.28 -7.53 34.74
C GLY A 209 8.96 -6.30 35.60
N GLU A 210 9.15 -5.08 35.07
CA GLU A 210 8.85 -3.84 35.77
C GLU A 210 7.51 -3.23 35.29
N PRO A 211 6.77 -2.53 36.20
CA PRO A 211 5.51 -1.90 35.83
C PRO A 211 5.72 -0.65 34.95
N TYR A 212 5.00 -0.57 33.88
CA TYR A 212 4.95 0.56 32.93
C TYR A 212 3.53 0.85 32.53
N ASN A 213 3.27 2.08 32.10
CA ASN A 213 2.15 2.40 31.25
C ASN A 213 2.48 1.92 29.83
N GLU A 214 1.54 1.26 29.17
CA GLU A 214 1.68 0.70 27.83
C GLU A 214 0.71 1.35 26.87
N VAL A 215 1.18 1.75 25.71
CA VAL A 215 0.36 2.19 24.60
C VAL A 215 0.69 1.36 23.37
N VAL A 216 -0.30 0.69 22.82
CA VAL A 216 -0.15 0.02 21.54
C VAL A 216 -0.26 1.07 20.43
N TRP A 217 0.86 1.30 19.73
CA TRP A 217 0.96 2.32 18.69
C TRP A 217 0.57 1.80 17.31
N ARG A 218 1.03 0.60 16.96
CA ARG A 218 0.78 0.00 15.63
C ARG A 218 0.72 -1.52 15.73
N LYS A 219 -0.17 -2.12 14.95
CA LYS A 219 -0.29 -3.58 14.77
C LYS A 219 -0.24 -3.90 13.29
N VAL A 220 0.61 -4.84 12.90
CA VAL A 220 0.71 -5.28 11.51
C VAL A 220 0.89 -6.79 11.45
N VAL A 221 0.30 -7.41 10.44
CA VAL A 221 0.54 -8.80 10.08
C VAL A 221 1.35 -8.83 8.80
N LEU A 222 2.40 -9.63 8.79
CA LEU A 222 3.36 -9.74 7.69
C LEU A 222 3.45 -11.19 7.24
N TYR A 223 3.52 -11.38 5.92
CA TYR A 223 3.81 -12.67 5.29
C TYR A 223 5.05 -12.50 4.42
N PRO A 224 6.18 -13.13 4.77
CA PRO A 224 7.41 -12.99 4.01
C PRO A 224 7.27 -13.59 2.60
N GLN A 225 7.69 -12.82 1.59
CA GLN A 225 7.60 -13.20 0.18
C GLN A 225 8.94 -13.70 -0.39
N LYS A 226 10.00 -13.66 0.42
CA LYS A 226 11.35 -14.13 0.08
C LYS A 226 11.94 -14.87 1.27
N THR A 227 12.92 -15.72 1.00
CA THR A 227 13.71 -16.43 2.01
C THR A 227 14.97 -15.64 2.38
N GLY A 228 15.57 -15.98 3.52
CA GLY A 228 16.77 -15.34 4.04
C GLY A 228 16.49 -14.20 5.00
N LYS A 229 17.45 -13.30 5.19
CA LYS A 229 17.35 -12.20 6.14
C LYS A 229 16.60 -11.02 5.56
N LEU A 230 15.39 -10.80 6.03
CA LEU A 230 14.54 -9.69 5.64
C LEU A 230 14.54 -8.63 6.73
N ASN A 231 14.50 -7.35 6.32
CA ASN A 231 14.53 -6.22 7.24
C ASN A 231 13.14 -5.64 7.44
N ILE A 232 12.81 -5.35 8.70
CA ILE A 232 11.72 -4.46 9.07
C ILE A 232 12.36 -3.14 9.49
N GLU A 233 12.06 -2.07 8.78
CA GLU A 233 12.64 -0.76 9.04
C GLU A 233 12.07 -0.14 10.34
N PRO A 234 12.79 0.79 10.97
CA PRO A 234 12.43 1.32 12.27
C PRO A 234 11.12 2.11 12.26
N LEU A 235 10.39 2.07 13.38
CA LEU A 235 9.40 3.07 13.75
C LEU A 235 10.09 4.12 14.62
N THR A 236 9.98 5.40 14.26
CA THR A 236 10.54 6.50 15.03
C THR A 236 9.42 7.48 15.40
N LEU A 237 9.33 7.77 16.71
CA LEU A 237 8.37 8.71 17.28
C LEU A 237 9.08 9.90 17.90
N ASN A 238 8.49 11.09 17.77
CA ASN A 238 8.84 12.27 18.56
C ASN A 238 7.79 12.48 19.64
N LEU A 239 8.22 12.53 20.87
CA LEU A 239 7.35 12.68 22.04
C LEU A 239 7.47 14.08 22.60
N SER A 240 6.36 14.77 22.80
CA SER A 240 6.28 15.95 23.66
C SER A 240 5.98 15.48 25.07
N LEU A 241 6.83 15.81 26.02
CA LEU A 241 6.75 15.26 27.37
C LEU A 241 7.05 16.29 28.45
N SER A 242 6.57 16.00 29.64
CA SER A 242 6.85 16.78 30.85
C SER A 242 7.59 15.91 31.84
N VAL A 243 8.71 16.43 32.37
CA VAL A 243 9.52 15.77 33.37
C VAL A 243 9.71 16.69 34.57
N PRO A 244 9.82 16.16 35.81
CA PRO A 244 10.14 16.98 36.98
C PRO A 244 11.53 17.59 36.88
N SER A 245 11.63 18.90 37.05
CA SER A 245 12.91 19.60 37.15
C SER A 245 13.42 19.64 38.58
N ASN A 246 14.67 20.09 38.76
CA ASN A 246 15.25 20.34 40.07
C ASN A 246 14.66 21.58 40.78
N ARG A 247 13.90 22.40 40.07
CA ARG A 247 13.25 23.60 40.62
C ARG A 247 11.99 23.18 41.39
N ARG A 248 11.78 23.83 42.54
CA ARG A 248 10.58 23.63 43.36
C ARG A 248 9.73 24.90 43.38
N ASP A 249 8.44 24.72 43.50
CA ASP A 249 7.51 25.84 43.74
C ASP A 249 7.54 26.26 45.21
N LEU A 250 6.78 27.29 45.54
CA LEU A 250 6.68 27.82 46.91
C LEU A 250 6.15 26.80 47.93
N PHE A 251 5.53 25.72 47.44
CA PHE A 251 4.99 24.61 48.26
C PHE A 251 5.91 23.39 48.29
N GLY A 252 7.14 23.52 47.75
CA GLY A 252 8.13 22.44 47.74
C GLY A 252 7.92 21.36 46.66
N ARG A 253 6.90 21.52 45.77
CA ARG A 253 6.63 20.56 44.68
C ARG A 253 7.60 20.82 43.51
N ARG A 254 8.06 19.77 42.83
CA ARG A 254 8.92 19.91 41.67
C ARG A 254 8.14 20.54 40.50
N ILE A 255 8.71 21.56 39.91
CA ILE A 255 8.19 22.19 38.70
C ILE A 255 8.44 21.27 37.51
N LEU A 256 7.43 21.06 36.65
CA LEU A 256 7.57 20.28 35.44
C LEU A 256 8.24 21.13 34.35
N THR A 257 9.22 20.55 33.70
CA THR A 257 9.85 21.10 32.48
C THR A 257 9.35 20.34 31.27
N GLN A 258 8.97 21.06 30.24
CA GLN A 258 8.59 20.45 28.96
C GLN A 258 9.82 20.21 28.08
N GLY A 259 9.78 19.12 27.33
CA GLY A 259 10.84 18.75 26.41
C GLY A 259 10.32 17.88 25.28
N GLN A 260 11.18 17.64 24.32
CA GLN A 260 10.90 16.71 23.22
C GLN A 260 11.94 15.59 23.23
N LYS A 261 11.50 14.37 22.93
CA LYS A 261 12.36 13.20 22.83
C LYS A 261 12.00 12.36 21.60
N THR A 262 13.00 12.15 20.76
CA THR A 262 12.88 11.21 19.64
C THR A 262 13.31 9.81 20.12
N ILE A 263 12.44 8.83 19.91
CA ILE A 263 12.68 7.42 20.23
C ILE A 263 12.43 6.53 19.02
N THR A 264 13.10 5.39 18.97
CA THR A 264 12.98 4.45 17.84
C THR A 264 12.87 2.99 18.34
N ALA A 265 12.02 2.20 17.67
CA ALA A 265 11.95 0.76 17.91
C ALA A 265 13.16 -0.01 17.32
N GLY A 266 13.97 0.66 16.51
CA GLY A 266 15.11 0.06 15.82
C GLY A 266 14.71 -0.91 14.71
N ARG A 267 15.70 -1.20 13.85
CA ARG A 267 15.55 -2.20 12.78
C ARG A 267 15.41 -3.60 13.36
N ARG A 268 14.55 -4.41 12.75
CA ARG A 268 14.41 -5.83 13.08
C ARG A 268 14.76 -6.68 11.88
N VAL A 269 15.43 -7.80 12.12
CA VAL A 269 15.80 -8.79 11.10
C VAL A 269 14.97 -10.03 11.32
N ILE A 270 14.30 -10.49 10.28
CA ILE A 270 13.54 -11.73 10.24
C ILE A 270 14.32 -12.72 9.38
N ASP A 271 14.66 -13.87 9.93
CA ASP A 271 15.40 -14.92 9.20
C ASP A 271 14.42 -15.97 8.67
N VAL A 272 14.01 -15.78 7.41
CA VAL A 272 12.95 -16.55 6.76
C VAL A 272 13.51 -17.86 6.19
N LYS A 273 12.97 -18.97 6.66
CA LYS A 273 13.31 -20.32 6.21
C LYS A 273 12.62 -20.66 4.90
N SER A 274 13.34 -21.35 4.02
CA SER A 274 12.71 -22.01 2.86
C SER A 274 11.78 -23.14 3.32
N LEU A 275 10.73 -23.39 2.53
CA LEU A 275 9.92 -24.59 2.72
C LEU A 275 10.76 -25.83 2.39
N PRO A 276 10.62 -26.94 3.15
CA PRO A 276 11.37 -28.16 2.88
C PRO A 276 11.10 -28.73 1.49
N GLU A 277 12.12 -29.08 0.73
CA GLU A 277 11.93 -29.77 -0.55
C GLU A 277 11.57 -31.25 -0.36
N LYS A 278 11.94 -31.84 0.78
CA LYS A 278 11.59 -33.20 1.12
C LYS A 278 10.08 -33.33 1.33
N ASN A 279 9.47 -34.32 0.68
CA ASN A 279 8.03 -34.63 0.76
C ASN A 279 7.11 -33.48 0.26
N LYS A 280 7.62 -32.56 -0.55
CA LYS A 280 6.81 -31.53 -1.18
C LYS A 280 5.88 -32.17 -2.22
N PRO A 281 4.54 -32.05 -2.05
CA PRO A 281 3.59 -32.68 -2.96
C PRO A 281 3.64 -32.04 -4.36
N PRO A 282 3.45 -32.83 -5.44
CA PRO A 282 3.24 -32.28 -6.76
C PRO A 282 1.98 -31.40 -6.76
N GLY A 283 2.02 -30.28 -7.47
CA GLY A 283 0.90 -29.32 -7.52
C GLY A 283 0.74 -28.47 -6.25
N PHE A 284 1.72 -28.41 -5.35
CA PHE A 284 1.72 -27.50 -4.21
C PHE A 284 1.73 -26.04 -4.67
N THR A 285 0.72 -25.27 -4.30
CA THR A 285 0.48 -23.89 -4.75
C THR A 285 1.00 -22.80 -3.79
N GLY A 286 1.72 -23.18 -2.73
CA GLY A 286 2.28 -22.21 -1.78
C GLY A 286 1.42 -21.96 -0.54
N ALA A 287 0.41 -22.79 -0.29
CA ALA A 287 -0.44 -22.69 0.90
C ALA A 287 0.34 -23.04 2.18
N VAL A 288 0.41 -22.10 3.13
CA VAL A 288 1.11 -22.26 4.41
C VAL A 288 0.15 -21.91 5.55
N GLY A 289 -0.10 -22.87 6.42
CA GLY A 289 -1.08 -22.72 7.50
C GLY A 289 -1.71 -24.01 7.93
N GLN A 290 -2.95 -23.93 8.42
CA GLN A 290 -3.80 -25.07 8.77
C GLN A 290 -5.14 -24.89 8.07
N PHE A 291 -5.48 -25.83 7.18
CA PHE A 291 -6.63 -25.70 6.31
C PHE A 291 -7.42 -27.00 6.23
N ASP A 292 -8.72 -26.83 6.09
CA ASP A 292 -9.66 -27.84 5.63
C ASP A 292 -9.99 -27.56 4.16
N PHE A 293 -10.22 -28.62 3.39
CA PHE A 293 -10.55 -28.53 1.97
C PHE A 293 -11.72 -29.43 1.65
N ASP A 294 -12.68 -28.93 0.86
CA ASP A 294 -13.81 -29.68 0.38
C ASP A 294 -14.22 -29.25 -1.03
N VAL A 295 -14.92 -30.12 -1.74
CA VAL A 295 -15.57 -29.83 -3.04
C VAL A 295 -17.05 -30.15 -2.91
N ILE A 296 -17.90 -29.19 -3.18
CA ILE A 296 -19.34 -29.26 -2.97
C ILE A 296 -20.05 -29.03 -4.32
N LEU A 297 -21.00 -29.91 -4.66
CA LEU A 297 -21.89 -29.67 -5.78
C LEU A 297 -23.20 -29.07 -5.28
N ASP A 298 -23.78 -28.14 -6.02
CA ASP A 298 -25.11 -27.59 -5.77
C ASP A 298 -26.22 -28.55 -6.22
N LYS A 299 -25.92 -29.39 -7.23
CA LYS A 299 -26.80 -30.44 -7.79
C LYS A 299 -25.98 -31.66 -8.18
N ASP A 300 -26.49 -32.83 -7.91
CA ASP A 300 -25.90 -34.12 -8.30
C ASP A 300 -26.71 -34.83 -9.40
N ALA A 301 -27.93 -34.33 -9.73
CA ALA A 301 -28.79 -34.81 -10.78
C ALA A 301 -29.42 -33.63 -11.55
N LEU A 302 -29.36 -33.70 -12.91
CA LEU A 302 -29.85 -32.64 -13.78
C LEU A 302 -30.07 -33.15 -15.20
N LYS A 303 -30.63 -32.30 -16.07
CA LYS A 303 -30.79 -32.62 -17.50
C LYS A 303 -29.57 -32.09 -18.28
N ALA A 304 -29.30 -32.64 -19.46
CA ALA A 304 -28.31 -32.11 -20.38
C ALA A 304 -28.63 -30.64 -20.74
N SER A 305 -27.61 -29.82 -20.89
CA SER A 305 -27.68 -28.37 -21.10
C SER A 305 -28.14 -27.55 -19.88
N GLU A 306 -28.49 -28.14 -18.75
CA GLU A 306 -28.62 -27.45 -17.49
C GLU A 306 -27.22 -27.30 -16.83
N SER A 307 -27.01 -26.22 -16.11
CA SER A 307 -25.77 -26.02 -15.37
C SER A 307 -25.83 -26.51 -13.92
N PHE A 308 -24.72 -26.95 -13.41
CA PHE A 308 -24.49 -27.13 -11.98
C PHE A 308 -23.22 -26.42 -11.56
N GLN A 309 -23.06 -26.13 -10.27
CA GLN A 309 -21.86 -25.53 -9.70
C GLN A 309 -21.07 -26.55 -8.88
N ALA A 310 -19.75 -26.57 -9.16
CA ALA A 310 -18.81 -27.29 -8.31
C ALA A 310 -17.94 -26.25 -7.58
N THR A 311 -18.12 -26.12 -6.27
CA THR A 311 -17.43 -25.16 -5.43
C THR A 311 -16.27 -25.82 -4.71
N LEU A 312 -15.05 -25.42 -5.02
CA LEU A 312 -13.84 -25.76 -4.28
C LEU A 312 -13.71 -24.79 -3.12
N LYS A 313 -13.61 -25.29 -1.91
CA LYS A 313 -13.63 -24.50 -0.69
C LYS A 313 -12.45 -24.84 0.20
N VAL A 314 -11.65 -23.83 0.56
CA VAL A 314 -10.62 -23.91 1.58
C VAL A 314 -11.01 -23.02 2.75
N LYS A 315 -11.00 -23.58 3.94
CA LYS A 315 -11.27 -22.86 5.20
C LYS A 315 -10.10 -23.08 6.15
N GLY A 316 -9.68 -22.04 6.86
CA GLY A 316 -8.66 -22.20 7.89
C GLY A 316 -7.91 -20.93 8.22
N ASN A 317 -6.73 -21.13 8.85
CA ASN A 317 -5.83 -20.06 9.24
C ASN A 317 -4.47 -20.23 8.54
N GLY A 318 -4.04 -19.19 7.83
CA GLY A 318 -2.77 -19.19 7.07
C GLY A 318 -2.73 -18.07 6.05
N ASN A 319 -2.04 -18.27 4.94
CA ASN A 319 -1.83 -17.27 3.90
C ASN A 319 -2.93 -17.27 2.82
N LEU A 320 -4.20 -17.33 3.21
CA LEU A 320 -5.38 -17.53 2.34
C LEU A 320 -5.43 -16.66 1.08
N LYS A 321 -4.90 -15.44 1.13
CA LYS A 321 -4.87 -14.51 -0.01
C LYS A 321 -3.60 -14.60 -0.88
N LEU A 322 -2.73 -15.56 -0.62
CA LEU A 322 -1.39 -15.63 -1.22
C LEU A 322 -1.12 -16.95 -1.96
N PHE A 323 -2.14 -17.75 -2.21
CA PHE A 323 -2.07 -18.95 -3.04
C PHE A 323 -3.37 -19.12 -3.83
N ASN A 324 -3.31 -19.90 -4.91
CA ASN A 324 -4.48 -20.24 -5.71
C ASN A 324 -4.99 -21.62 -5.34
N LEU A 325 -6.30 -21.83 -5.44
CA LEU A 325 -6.90 -23.15 -5.31
C LEU A 325 -6.47 -24.08 -6.46
N PRO A 326 -6.47 -25.40 -6.25
CA PRO A 326 -6.25 -26.35 -7.33
C PRO A 326 -7.39 -26.24 -8.36
N LYS A 327 -7.09 -26.53 -9.63
CA LYS A 327 -8.13 -26.59 -10.66
C LYS A 327 -8.93 -27.90 -10.54
N ILE A 328 -10.25 -27.79 -10.80
CA ILE A 328 -11.07 -28.97 -10.96
C ILE A 328 -10.73 -29.63 -12.30
N ASN A 329 -10.65 -30.96 -12.28
CA ASN A 329 -10.48 -31.75 -13.51
C ASN A 329 -11.76 -32.55 -13.75
N VAL A 330 -12.38 -32.34 -14.90
CA VAL A 330 -13.63 -33.01 -15.25
C VAL A 330 -13.50 -33.68 -16.63
N PRO A 331 -14.37 -34.67 -16.95
CA PRO A 331 -14.39 -35.26 -18.27
C PRO A 331 -14.59 -34.24 -19.39
N ASN A 332 -13.94 -34.43 -20.54
CA ASN A 332 -13.99 -33.49 -21.69
C ASN A 332 -15.40 -33.31 -22.29
N THR A 333 -16.36 -34.15 -21.91
CA THR A 333 -17.76 -34.08 -22.29
C THR A 333 -18.57 -33.08 -21.46
N LEU A 334 -17.93 -32.49 -20.47
CA LEU A 334 -18.48 -31.40 -19.67
C LEU A 334 -17.84 -30.09 -20.08
N GLU A 335 -18.63 -29.09 -20.34
CA GLU A 335 -18.17 -27.74 -20.58
C GLU A 335 -17.97 -27.05 -19.26
N VAL A 336 -16.76 -26.49 -19.02
CA VAL A 336 -16.38 -25.86 -17.75
C VAL A 336 -16.04 -24.40 -18.03
N TYR A 337 -16.65 -23.51 -17.27
CA TYR A 337 -16.38 -22.09 -17.31
C TYR A 337 -15.36 -21.71 -16.23
N GLU A 338 -14.64 -20.59 -16.43
CA GLU A 338 -13.73 -20.04 -15.42
C GLU A 338 -14.47 -19.82 -14.09
N PRO A 339 -13.84 -20.12 -12.95
CA PRO A 339 -14.53 -20.05 -11.67
C PRO A 339 -14.74 -18.63 -11.19
N GLU A 340 -15.82 -18.41 -10.49
CA GLU A 340 -16.02 -17.22 -9.66
C GLU A 340 -15.27 -17.38 -8.35
N HIS A 341 -14.28 -16.51 -8.12
CA HIS A 341 -13.48 -16.51 -6.90
C HIS A 341 -14.12 -15.63 -5.82
N THR A 342 -14.31 -16.21 -4.63
CA THR A 342 -14.86 -15.49 -3.47
C THR A 342 -13.95 -15.63 -2.26
N GLU A 343 -13.69 -14.50 -1.58
CA GLU A 343 -12.89 -14.42 -0.37
C GLU A 343 -13.71 -13.89 0.82
N ASN A 344 -13.79 -14.67 1.88
CA ASN A 344 -14.32 -14.23 3.17
C ASN A 344 -13.23 -14.42 4.23
N VAL A 345 -12.23 -13.52 4.22
CA VAL A 345 -11.03 -13.62 5.03
C VAL A 345 -10.92 -12.42 5.96
N LYS A 346 -10.84 -12.70 7.25
CA LYS A 346 -10.52 -11.72 8.30
C LYS A 346 -9.03 -11.77 8.62
N ILE A 347 -8.45 -10.62 8.88
CA ILE A 347 -7.04 -10.51 9.23
C ILE A 347 -6.93 -9.95 10.64
N ASN A 348 -6.26 -10.69 11.50
CA ASN A 348 -6.02 -10.34 12.90
C ASN A 348 -4.58 -10.69 13.29
N LEU A 349 -4.18 -10.50 14.54
CA LEU A 349 -2.80 -10.77 15.00
C LEU A 349 -2.38 -12.24 14.88
N SER A 350 -3.33 -13.17 14.77
CA SER A 350 -3.01 -14.59 14.50
C SER A 350 -2.86 -14.92 13.02
N GLY A 351 -2.99 -13.93 12.13
CA GLY A 351 -2.91 -14.09 10.68
C GLY A 351 -4.24 -13.92 9.97
N MET A 352 -4.31 -14.44 8.74
CA MET A 352 -5.54 -14.53 7.96
C MET A 352 -6.34 -15.74 8.43
N ASP A 353 -7.62 -15.56 8.67
CA ASP A 353 -8.57 -16.60 9.07
C ASP A 353 -9.84 -16.43 8.26
N GLY A 354 -10.37 -17.52 7.71
CA GLY A 354 -11.60 -17.45 6.91
C GLY A 354 -11.72 -18.54 5.87
N THR A 355 -12.34 -18.17 4.75
CA THR A 355 -12.67 -19.09 3.66
C THR A 355 -12.36 -18.42 2.31
N ILE A 356 -11.81 -19.19 1.38
CA ILE A 356 -11.73 -18.85 -0.03
C ILE A 356 -12.41 -19.95 -0.85
N GLU A 357 -13.10 -19.57 -1.90
CA GLU A 357 -13.92 -20.47 -2.70
C GLU A 357 -13.75 -20.15 -4.19
N ASP A 358 -13.65 -21.21 -5.02
CA ASP A 358 -13.72 -21.13 -6.48
C ASP A 358 -14.93 -21.92 -6.95
N ALA A 359 -15.95 -21.22 -7.45
CA ALA A 359 -17.20 -21.82 -7.94
C ALA A 359 -17.15 -21.98 -9.45
N TYR A 360 -17.01 -23.21 -9.92
CA TYR A 360 -17.01 -23.57 -11.34
C TYR A 360 -18.43 -23.81 -11.81
N THR A 361 -18.85 -23.15 -12.88
CA THR A 361 -20.09 -23.48 -13.60
C THR A 361 -19.78 -24.54 -14.65
N ILE A 362 -20.50 -25.66 -14.59
CA ILE A 362 -20.25 -26.81 -15.44
C ILE A 362 -21.57 -27.21 -16.15
N VAL A 363 -21.50 -27.47 -17.45
CA VAL A 363 -22.66 -27.82 -18.29
C VAL A 363 -22.40 -29.13 -19.01
N PRO A 364 -23.21 -30.21 -18.69
CA PRO A 364 -23.15 -31.48 -19.40
C PRO A 364 -23.84 -31.37 -20.76
N GLN A 365 -23.22 -31.92 -21.80
CA GLN A 365 -23.77 -31.92 -23.17
C GLN A 365 -24.65 -33.10 -23.47
N TYR A 366 -24.45 -34.23 -22.77
CA TYR A 366 -25.08 -35.51 -23.06
C TYR A 366 -25.62 -36.16 -21.78
N GLN A 367 -26.63 -37.03 -21.95
CA GLN A 367 -27.12 -37.92 -20.90
C GLN A 367 -26.00 -38.90 -20.48
N GLY A 368 -25.87 -39.15 -19.18
CA GLY A 368 -24.89 -40.10 -18.64
C GLY A 368 -24.52 -39.84 -17.20
N LYS A 369 -23.67 -40.70 -16.67
CA LYS A 369 -23.09 -40.54 -15.32
C LYS A 369 -21.68 -40.02 -15.43
N TYR A 370 -21.42 -38.88 -14.83
CA TYR A 370 -20.15 -38.19 -14.92
C TYR A 370 -19.42 -38.21 -13.56
N PRO A 371 -18.42 -39.11 -13.41
CA PRO A 371 -17.59 -39.06 -12.22
C PRO A 371 -16.69 -37.82 -12.26
N ILE A 372 -16.70 -37.07 -11.20
CA ILE A 372 -15.74 -35.93 -10.99
C ILE A 372 -14.62 -36.47 -10.11
N PRO A 373 -13.40 -36.59 -10.65
CA PRO A 373 -12.25 -37.08 -9.91
C PRO A 373 -11.99 -36.26 -8.65
N PRO A 374 -11.54 -36.91 -7.56
CA PRO A 374 -11.18 -36.16 -6.34
C PRO A 374 -10.10 -35.14 -6.60
N VAL A 375 -10.35 -33.92 -6.13
CA VAL A 375 -9.35 -32.84 -6.18
C VAL A 375 -8.47 -32.93 -4.94
N GLN A 376 -7.15 -32.81 -5.14
CA GLN A 376 -6.19 -32.80 -4.06
C GLN A 376 -5.70 -31.38 -3.80
N PHE A 377 -5.83 -30.93 -2.55
CA PHE A 377 -5.24 -29.70 -2.04
C PHE A 377 -4.11 -30.05 -1.08
N SER A 378 -2.97 -29.37 -1.22
CA SER A 378 -1.80 -29.60 -0.38
C SER A 378 -1.31 -28.31 0.25
N TYR A 379 -0.92 -28.37 1.51
CA TYR A 379 -0.41 -27.22 2.24
C TYR A 379 0.74 -27.60 3.16
N PHE A 380 1.57 -26.64 3.53
CA PHE A 380 2.61 -26.80 4.54
C PHE A 380 2.09 -26.33 5.89
N ASP A 381 2.15 -27.19 6.91
CA ASP A 381 1.78 -26.85 8.29
C ASP A 381 3.05 -26.47 9.07
N PRO A 382 3.24 -25.16 9.39
CA PRO A 382 4.45 -24.70 10.07
C PRO A 382 4.57 -25.21 11.51
N LYS A 383 3.46 -25.60 12.16
CA LYS A 383 3.48 -26.17 13.52
C LYS A 383 4.06 -27.59 13.51
N THR A 384 3.63 -28.42 12.58
CA THR A 384 4.12 -29.80 12.45
C THR A 384 5.35 -29.89 11.57
N LYS A 385 5.69 -28.81 10.84
CA LYS A 385 6.80 -28.71 9.87
C LYS A 385 6.72 -29.78 8.76
N ASN A 386 5.51 -30.13 8.37
CA ASN A 386 5.24 -31.14 7.37
C ASN A 386 4.22 -30.66 6.35
N TYR A 387 4.30 -31.22 5.14
CA TYR A 387 3.24 -31.08 4.17
C TYR A 387 2.07 -31.98 4.53
N LYS A 388 0.86 -31.48 4.31
CA LYS A 388 -0.39 -32.22 4.41
C LYS A 388 -1.14 -32.13 3.10
N SER A 389 -1.78 -33.23 2.71
CA SER A 389 -2.63 -33.29 1.52
C SER A 389 -4.01 -33.77 1.93
N VAL A 390 -5.01 -33.02 1.52
CA VAL A 390 -6.43 -33.32 1.71
C VAL A 390 -7.02 -33.59 0.33
N ARG A 391 -7.82 -34.64 0.22
CA ARG A 391 -8.54 -34.97 -1.02
C ARG A 391 -10.04 -34.80 -0.79
N SER A 392 -10.73 -34.27 -1.80
CA SER A 392 -12.20 -34.28 -1.79
C SER A 392 -12.73 -35.68 -1.89
N GLN A 393 -14.02 -35.84 -1.62
CA GLN A 393 -14.74 -37.07 -1.90
C GLN A 393 -14.87 -37.33 -3.40
N ASP A 394 -15.12 -38.58 -3.78
CA ASP A 394 -15.53 -38.92 -5.13
C ASP A 394 -16.94 -38.38 -5.35
N LEU A 395 -17.12 -37.60 -6.39
CA LEU A 395 -18.43 -37.00 -6.72
C LEU A 395 -18.92 -37.57 -8.03
N LEU A 396 -20.27 -37.78 -8.11
CA LEU A 396 -20.92 -38.30 -9.29
C LEU A 396 -22.09 -37.38 -9.66
N VAL A 397 -22.15 -36.97 -10.91
CA VAL A 397 -23.26 -36.20 -11.46
C VAL A 397 -24.07 -37.10 -12.40
N ASP A 398 -25.36 -37.23 -12.15
CA ASP A 398 -26.29 -38.03 -12.96
C ASP A 398 -27.11 -37.14 -13.91
N VAL A 399 -26.78 -37.16 -15.19
CA VAL A 399 -27.55 -36.48 -16.23
C VAL A 399 -28.59 -37.45 -16.77
N PHE A 400 -29.80 -37.36 -16.23
CA PHE A 400 -30.86 -38.35 -16.44
C PHE A 400 -31.66 -38.15 -17.74
N GLU A 401 -31.57 -37.00 -18.41
CA GLU A 401 -32.32 -36.69 -19.64
C GLU A 401 -31.44 -35.87 -20.59
N GLY A 402 -31.41 -36.22 -21.88
CA GLY A 402 -30.66 -35.50 -22.92
C GLY A 402 -30.22 -36.37 -24.08
N PRO A 403 -29.46 -35.82 -25.03
CA PRO A 403 -28.87 -36.59 -26.14
C PRO A 403 -27.94 -37.67 -25.59
N VAL A 404 -27.90 -38.86 -26.22
CA VAL A 404 -26.97 -39.92 -25.87
C VAL A 404 -25.69 -39.76 -26.70
N ALA A 405 -24.53 -39.71 -26.04
CA ALA A 405 -23.23 -39.67 -26.71
C ALA A 405 -23.02 -40.99 -27.48
N GLY A 406 -22.91 -40.97 -28.81
CA GLY A 406 -22.47 -42.11 -29.61
C GLY A 406 -23.44 -42.67 -30.62
N ASN A 407 -24.63 -42.13 -30.86
CA ASN A 407 -25.55 -42.57 -31.94
C ASN A 407 -25.49 -41.62 -33.14
N SER A 408 -24.33 -41.36 -33.68
CA SER A 408 -24.17 -40.77 -35.05
C SER A 408 -23.63 -41.83 -36.01
N ARG A 409 -24.39 -42.98 -36.14
CA ARG A 409 -24.42 -43.74 -37.40
C ARG A 409 -25.77 -43.57 -38.03
N ASP A 410 -25.75 -42.94 -39.23
CA ASP A 410 -26.85 -42.73 -40.11
C ASP A 410 -27.87 -41.65 -39.74
N GLU A 411 -27.60 -40.49 -40.26
CA GLU A 411 -28.41 -39.81 -41.26
C GLU A 411 -27.76 -38.47 -41.56
N SER A 412 -27.22 -38.33 -42.73
CA SER A 412 -26.91 -37.03 -43.37
C SER A 412 -28.23 -36.26 -43.56
N LYS A 413 -28.78 -35.75 -42.48
CA LYS A 413 -29.69 -34.59 -42.51
C LYS A 413 -28.86 -33.40 -42.26
N SER A 414 -28.58 -32.69 -43.35
CA SER A 414 -28.23 -31.29 -43.37
C SER A 414 -28.86 -30.61 -42.17
N LEU A 415 -28.06 -30.21 -41.20
CA LEU A 415 -28.46 -29.26 -40.19
C LEU A 415 -28.77 -27.95 -40.91
N THR A 416 -29.98 -27.87 -41.47
CA THR A 416 -30.58 -26.58 -41.76
C THR A 416 -30.61 -25.86 -40.42
N LYS A 417 -29.75 -24.85 -40.27
CA LYS A 417 -29.88 -23.87 -39.20
C LYS A 417 -31.36 -23.49 -39.15
N GLN A 418 -32.08 -23.96 -38.14
CA GLN A 418 -33.35 -23.38 -37.79
C GLN A 418 -33.08 -21.93 -37.48
N LEU A 419 -33.43 -21.05 -38.42
CA LEU A 419 -33.58 -19.65 -38.15
C LEU A 419 -34.61 -19.55 -37.05
N VAL A 420 -34.14 -19.28 -35.82
CA VAL A 420 -35.03 -18.89 -34.72
C VAL A 420 -35.65 -17.58 -35.18
N ASP A 421 -36.93 -17.68 -35.60
CA ASP A 421 -37.74 -16.50 -35.89
C ASP A 421 -37.94 -15.77 -34.54
N THR A 422 -37.07 -14.85 -34.24
CA THR A 422 -37.20 -13.98 -33.09
C THR A 422 -38.28 -12.96 -33.35
N ALA A 423 -39.52 -13.32 -33.00
CA ALA A 423 -40.66 -12.41 -33.01
C ALA A 423 -40.59 -11.36 -31.88
N ASP A 424 -39.41 -11.12 -31.31
CA ASP A 424 -39.24 -10.14 -30.27
C ASP A 424 -38.12 -9.14 -30.64
N THR A 425 -38.55 -7.92 -30.96
CA THR A 425 -37.72 -6.81 -31.43
C THR A 425 -36.87 -6.14 -30.33
N THR A 426 -36.73 -6.77 -29.18
CA THR A 426 -36.02 -6.19 -28.03
C THR A 426 -34.53 -6.53 -27.95
N PHE A 427 -34.02 -7.46 -28.75
CA PHE A 427 -32.57 -7.74 -28.82
C PHE A 427 -31.98 -7.26 -30.15
N SER A 428 -31.32 -6.10 -30.12
CA SER A 428 -30.48 -5.64 -31.23
C SER A 428 -29.17 -6.40 -31.22
N PHE A 429 -28.88 -7.17 -32.27
CA PHE A 429 -27.57 -7.81 -32.44
C PHE A 429 -26.46 -6.75 -32.51
N ILE A 430 -25.33 -7.02 -31.86
CA ILE A 430 -24.11 -6.22 -32.00
C ILE A 430 -23.70 -6.25 -33.48
N ILE A 431 -23.71 -5.10 -34.11
CA ILE A 431 -23.28 -4.95 -35.51
C ILE A 431 -21.77 -5.12 -35.55
N LEU A 432 -21.26 -6.25 -36.01
CA LEU A 432 -19.83 -6.56 -36.11
C LEU A 432 -19.08 -5.76 -37.19
N ASN A 433 -19.78 -5.09 -38.09
CA ASN A 433 -19.21 -4.28 -39.15
C ASN A 433 -19.72 -2.84 -39.07
N THR A 434 -19.32 -2.13 -38.04
CA THR A 434 -19.53 -0.70 -37.93
C THR A 434 -18.41 0.03 -38.66
N LYS A 435 -18.72 0.79 -39.72
CA LYS A 435 -17.77 1.75 -40.32
C LYS A 435 -17.55 2.85 -39.26
N LEU A 436 -16.42 2.80 -38.60
CA LEU A 436 -16.00 3.88 -37.72
C LEU A 436 -15.70 5.11 -38.60
N SER A 437 -16.52 6.13 -38.48
CA SER A 437 -16.19 7.45 -39.02
C SER A 437 -15.33 8.17 -37.99
N PRO A 438 -14.19 8.79 -38.37
CA PRO A 438 -13.39 9.56 -37.45
C PRO A 438 -14.23 10.71 -36.88
N ILE A 439 -14.27 10.85 -35.59
CA ILE A 439 -14.84 12.03 -34.93
C ILE A 439 -13.88 13.18 -35.21
N ASN A 440 -14.15 13.95 -36.25
CA ASN A 440 -13.47 15.21 -36.49
C ASN A 440 -13.91 16.23 -35.44
N THR A 441 -13.36 16.14 -34.26
CA THR A 441 -13.40 17.24 -33.30
C THR A 441 -12.41 18.28 -33.79
N THR A 442 -12.87 19.23 -34.59
CA THR A 442 -12.07 20.43 -34.82
C THR A 442 -11.90 21.12 -33.48
N ALA A 443 -10.66 21.12 -32.99
CA ALA A 443 -10.35 21.79 -31.72
C ALA A 443 -10.84 23.25 -31.84
N PHE A 444 -11.52 23.74 -30.81
CA PHE A 444 -12.18 25.06 -30.76
C PHE A 444 -11.27 26.20 -31.28
N TRP A 445 -9.95 26.15 -30.96
CA TRP A 445 -8.95 27.12 -31.43
C TRP A 445 -8.64 27.09 -32.96
N LYS A 446 -9.09 26.06 -33.67
CA LYS A 446 -8.99 25.99 -35.15
C LYS A 446 -10.27 26.47 -35.85
N SER A 447 -11.30 26.86 -35.07
CA SER A 447 -12.55 27.36 -35.65
C SER A 447 -12.44 28.84 -35.99
N THR A 448 -13.11 29.24 -37.06
CA THR A 448 -13.23 30.65 -37.44
C THR A 448 -13.88 31.50 -36.34
N LEU A 449 -14.74 30.90 -35.54
CA LEU A 449 -15.43 31.52 -34.43
C LEU A 449 -14.45 31.91 -33.30
N PHE A 450 -13.44 31.11 -33.03
CA PHE A 450 -12.39 31.44 -32.06
C PHE A 450 -11.59 32.67 -32.47
N TRP A 451 -11.16 32.70 -33.76
CA TRP A 451 -10.35 33.81 -34.27
C TRP A 451 -11.14 35.10 -34.45
N SER A 452 -12.45 35.01 -34.79
CA SER A 452 -13.31 36.20 -34.80
C SER A 452 -13.57 36.78 -33.42
N LEU A 453 -13.80 35.95 -32.42
CA LEU A 453 -13.94 36.39 -31.03
C LEU A 453 -12.67 37.01 -30.45
N LEU A 454 -11.49 36.46 -30.83
CA LEU A 454 -10.19 37.00 -30.42
C LEU A 454 -9.87 38.33 -31.09
N GLY A 455 -10.25 38.49 -32.36
CA GLY A 455 -10.03 39.72 -33.16
C GLY A 455 -10.98 40.87 -32.82
N LEU A 456 -12.19 40.56 -32.28
CA LEU A 456 -13.22 41.54 -32.02
C LEU A 456 -12.79 42.64 -31.01
N PRO A 457 -12.16 42.36 -29.88
CA PRO A 457 -11.68 43.40 -28.96
C PRO A 457 -10.58 44.28 -29.58
N ILE A 458 -9.72 43.69 -30.43
CA ILE A 458 -8.66 44.43 -31.11
C ILE A 458 -9.26 45.38 -32.14
N MET A 459 -10.28 44.93 -32.90
CA MET A 459 -10.99 45.74 -33.84
C MET A 459 -11.76 46.88 -33.17
N LEU A 460 -12.40 46.62 -32.02
CA LEU A 460 -13.10 47.66 -31.21
C LEU A 460 -12.13 48.69 -30.66
N MET A 461 -10.94 48.26 -30.25
CA MET A 461 -9.88 49.14 -29.77
C MET A 461 -9.35 50.06 -30.87
N PHE A 462 -9.20 49.52 -32.10
CA PHE A 462 -8.82 50.30 -33.30
C PHE A 462 -9.91 51.29 -33.70
N LEU A 463 -11.17 50.87 -33.61
CA LEU A 463 -12.30 51.77 -33.91
C LEU A 463 -12.42 52.92 -32.90
N ALA A 464 -12.18 52.63 -31.62
CA ALA A 464 -12.16 53.63 -30.56
C ALA A 464 -10.94 54.60 -30.63
N PHE A 465 -9.93 54.24 -31.40
CA PHE A 465 -8.76 55.10 -31.64
C PHE A 465 -8.97 56.03 -32.87
N LEU A 466 -9.88 55.67 -33.79
CA LEU A 466 -10.22 56.44 -34.99
C LEU A 466 -11.38 57.40 -34.76
N LEU A 467 -12.18 57.26 -33.71
CA LEU A 467 -13.20 58.17 -33.23
C LEU A 467 -12.66 59.10 -32.15
#